data_571cb70a1bb743382a983d08a4b36bf5
#
_entry.id   571cb70a1bb743382a983d08a4b36bf5
#
_cell.length_a   1.000
_cell.length_b   1.000
_cell.length_c   1.000
_cell.angle_alpha   90.00
_cell.angle_beta   90.00
_cell.angle_gamma   90.00
#
_symmetry.space_group_name_H-M   'P 1'
#
loop_
_entity.id
_entity.type
_entity.pdbx_description
1 polymer ?
#
loop_
_entity_poly.entity_id
_entity_poly.type
_entity_poly.pdbx_seq_one_letter_code
_entity_poly.pdbx_strand_id
1 'polypeptide(L)'
;YEKLILASPLSSFLWIQYVAFQVSVGAYEDARAVAERALEAIPAQEEEERMNIWIAYLNLENSHGLPNPKEAVSRLFKRAVNLADPKKLYLVLVDMYTRTEQTEVLQETLKLIVKKFRSSCKVWLTYIRHVTLKGDAEGSRKLLDRATTSLPKRKHIKLLVKVALLEMKEGDPERGRTMFEGILRNYPKRTDIWSVYIDQEIKQNVPERIRALFERATHLDLNARSMKFLFKRYLEYERSQGNTERMTYVKERAMEYVERMLNNNNDE
;
A
#
# COMPACT_ATOMS: atom_id res chain seq x y z
N TYR A 1 34.21 11.34 -0.85
CA TYR A 1 33.27 10.48 -1.58
C TYR A 1 33.99 9.63 -2.65
N GLU A 2 34.89 10.20 -3.45
CA GLU A 2 35.57 9.47 -4.53
C GLU A 2 36.23 8.15 -4.06
N LYS A 3 36.96 8.17 -2.93
CA LYS A 3 37.57 6.97 -2.35
C LYS A 3 36.53 5.91 -1.92
N LEU A 4 35.37 6.33 -1.42
CA LEU A 4 34.29 5.44 -0.98
C LEU A 4 33.60 4.77 -2.17
N ILE A 5 33.37 5.52 -3.24
CA ILE A 5 32.79 5.02 -4.47
C ILE A 5 33.71 4.01 -5.16
N LEU A 6 35.04 4.27 -5.17
CA LEU A 6 36.02 3.32 -5.70
C LEU A 6 36.02 2.00 -4.92
N ALA A 7 35.79 2.05 -3.60
CA ALA A 7 35.71 0.85 -2.76
C ALA A 7 34.41 0.06 -2.93
N SER A 8 33.30 0.76 -3.25
CA SER A 8 31.97 0.16 -3.36
C SER A 8 31.16 0.80 -4.50
N PRO A 9 31.53 0.58 -5.77
CA PRO A 9 30.96 1.28 -6.93
C PRO A 9 29.49 0.93 -7.21
N LEU A 10 29.02 -0.21 -6.72
CA LEU A 10 27.65 -0.69 -6.94
C LEU A 10 26.63 -0.15 -5.92
N SER A 11 27.07 0.51 -4.86
CA SER A 11 26.18 1.03 -3.81
C SER A 11 25.54 2.35 -4.21
N SER A 12 24.28 2.35 -4.57
CA SER A 12 23.51 3.57 -4.85
C SER A 12 23.48 4.53 -3.67
N PHE A 13 23.54 4.04 -2.45
CA PHE A 13 23.58 4.85 -1.24
C PHE A 13 24.75 5.85 -1.25
N LEU A 14 25.96 5.38 -1.57
CA LEU A 14 27.15 6.23 -1.60
C LEU A 14 27.09 7.29 -2.71
N TRP A 15 26.59 6.89 -3.88
CA TRP A 15 26.39 7.80 -5.00
C TRP A 15 25.35 8.88 -4.67
N ILE A 16 24.22 8.51 -4.06
CA ILE A 16 23.17 9.45 -3.65
C ILE A 16 23.69 10.42 -2.59
N GLN A 17 24.48 9.94 -1.64
CA GLN A 17 25.17 10.81 -0.66
C GLN A 17 26.08 11.81 -1.34
N TYR A 18 26.79 11.40 -2.37
CA TYR A 18 27.67 12.31 -3.13
C TYR A 18 26.86 13.32 -3.95
N VAL A 19 25.79 12.89 -4.63
CA VAL A 19 24.84 13.81 -5.29
C VAL A 19 24.28 14.82 -4.28
N ALA A 20 23.81 14.37 -3.12
CA ALA A 20 23.27 15.24 -2.08
C ALA A 20 24.31 16.25 -1.54
N PHE A 21 25.57 15.82 -1.42
CA PHE A 21 26.66 16.73 -1.05
C PHE A 21 26.85 17.83 -2.12
N GLN A 22 26.92 17.47 -3.39
CA GLN A 22 27.06 18.45 -4.48
C GLN A 22 25.89 19.45 -4.51
N VAL A 23 24.67 18.95 -4.28
CA VAL A 23 23.48 19.81 -4.15
C VAL A 23 23.62 20.78 -2.95
N SER A 24 24.12 20.31 -1.82
CA SER A 24 24.28 21.14 -0.61
C SER A 24 25.25 22.29 -0.77
N VAL A 25 26.24 22.12 -1.65
CA VAL A 25 27.22 23.19 -1.97
C VAL A 25 26.82 24.04 -3.19
N GLY A 26 25.61 23.76 -3.77
CA GLY A 26 25.11 24.51 -4.93
C GLY A 26 25.69 24.07 -6.29
N ALA A 27 26.51 23.01 -6.32
CA ALA A 27 27.17 22.51 -7.53
C ALA A 27 26.24 21.55 -8.31
N TYR A 28 25.15 22.07 -8.86
CA TYR A 28 24.11 21.26 -9.50
C TYR A 28 24.58 20.50 -10.77
N GLU A 29 25.49 21.09 -11.54
CA GLU A 29 26.06 20.43 -12.71
C GLU A 29 26.96 19.25 -12.29
N ASP A 30 27.74 19.42 -11.25
CA ASP A 30 28.56 18.34 -10.68
C ASP A 30 27.66 17.23 -10.10
N ALA A 31 26.53 17.60 -9.47
CA ALA A 31 25.53 16.63 -8.99
C ALA A 31 24.96 15.80 -10.15
N ARG A 32 24.67 16.41 -11.32
CA ARG A 32 24.24 15.71 -12.53
C ARG A 32 25.34 14.78 -13.04
N ALA A 33 26.58 15.27 -13.12
CA ALA A 33 27.71 14.47 -13.58
C ALA A 33 27.94 13.23 -12.67
N VAL A 34 27.79 13.38 -11.35
CA VAL A 34 27.88 12.27 -10.40
C VAL A 34 26.73 11.26 -10.62
N ALA A 35 25.50 11.72 -10.86
CA ALA A 35 24.37 10.85 -11.13
C ALA A 35 24.56 10.06 -12.44
N GLU A 36 25.07 10.68 -13.50
CA GLU A 36 25.41 10.00 -14.77
C GLU A 36 26.50 8.95 -14.56
N ARG A 37 27.59 9.28 -13.89
CA ARG A 37 28.65 8.33 -13.54
C ARG A 37 28.13 7.14 -12.73
N ALA A 38 27.18 7.36 -11.82
CA ALA A 38 26.54 6.30 -11.06
C ALA A 38 25.74 5.34 -11.98
N LEU A 39 25.00 5.89 -12.96
CA LEU A 39 24.26 5.10 -13.93
C LEU A 39 25.16 4.32 -14.88
N GLU A 40 26.36 4.78 -15.14
CA GLU A 40 27.40 4.06 -15.92
C GLU A 40 28.08 2.99 -15.08
N ALA A 41 28.40 3.27 -13.83
CA ALA A 41 29.13 2.37 -12.93
C ALA A 41 28.29 1.21 -12.42
N ILE A 42 26.98 1.42 -12.18
CA ILE A 42 26.06 0.39 -11.68
C ILE A 42 25.51 -0.40 -12.88
N PRO A 43 25.77 -1.72 -12.97
CA PRO A 43 25.30 -2.55 -14.08
C PRO A 43 23.77 -2.60 -14.19
N ALA A 44 23.27 -2.89 -15.40
CA ALA A 44 21.82 -2.96 -15.66
C ALA A 44 21.11 -4.07 -14.84
N GLN A 45 21.83 -5.10 -14.44
CA GLN A 45 21.34 -6.22 -13.61
C GLN A 45 20.99 -5.78 -12.18
N GLU A 46 21.64 -4.72 -11.68
CA GLU A 46 21.36 -4.16 -10.36
C GLU A 46 20.18 -3.17 -10.44
N GLU A 47 18.99 -3.68 -10.81
CA GLU A 47 17.79 -2.88 -11.10
C GLU A 47 17.38 -1.97 -9.95
N GLU A 48 17.49 -2.45 -8.68
CA GLU A 48 17.10 -1.67 -7.50
C GLU A 48 18.08 -0.53 -7.25
N GLU A 49 19.37 -0.78 -7.33
CA GLU A 49 20.41 0.22 -7.16
C GLU A 49 20.30 1.31 -8.25
N ARG A 50 20.13 0.93 -9.51
CA ARG A 50 19.89 1.88 -10.60
C ARG A 50 18.59 2.68 -10.41
N MET A 51 17.52 2.03 -9.94
CA MET A 51 16.26 2.71 -9.66
C MET A 51 16.43 3.82 -8.61
N ASN A 52 17.22 3.55 -7.56
CA ASN A 52 17.54 4.54 -6.53
C ASN A 52 18.25 5.77 -7.13
N ILE A 53 19.18 5.56 -8.05
CA ILE A 53 19.85 6.67 -8.77
C ILE A 53 18.84 7.47 -9.62
N TRP A 54 17.98 6.78 -10.40
CA TRP A 54 16.93 7.46 -11.17
C TRP A 54 16.01 8.31 -10.29
N ILE A 55 15.64 7.80 -9.12
CA ILE A 55 14.83 8.54 -8.14
C ILE A 55 15.57 9.81 -7.66
N ALA A 56 16.83 9.68 -7.28
CA ALA A 56 17.63 10.81 -6.82
C ALA A 56 17.81 11.86 -7.94
N TYR A 57 18.08 11.42 -9.14
CA TYR A 57 18.27 12.29 -10.30
C TYR A 57 16.96 13.02 -10.70
N LEU A 58 15.83 12.33 -10.70
CA LEU A 58 14.52 12.95 -10.95
C LEU A 58 14.18 14.00 -9.87
N ASN A 59 14.50 13.75 -8.61
CA ASN A 59 14.33 14.74 -7.55
C ASN A 59 15.25 15.96 -7.73
N LEU A 60 16.51 15.76 -8.15
CA LEU A 60 17.42 16.84 -8.49
C LEU A 60 16.85 17.71 -9.61
N GLU A 61 16.39 17.11 -10.71
CA GLU A 61 15.82 17.86 -11.84
C GLU A 61 14.47 18.50 -11.49
N ASN A 62 13.69 17.92 -10.58
CA ASN A 62 12.45 18.54 -10.10
C ASN A 62 12.69 19.81 -9.26
N SER A 63 13.84 19.90 -8.61
CA SER A 63 14.19 21.05 -7.76
C SER A 63 15.04 22.10 -8.50
N HIS A 64 15.94 21.66 -9.36
CA HIS A 64 16.99 22.52 -9.96
C HIS A 64 17.14 22.34 -11.48
N GLY A 65 16.14 21.77 -12.16
CA GLY A 65 16.20 21.49 -13.58
C GLY A 65 16.17 22.73 -14.48
N LEU A 66 16.94 22.70 -15.58
CA LEU A 66 17.03 23.76 -16.56
C LEU A 66 16.46 23.33 -17.93
N PRO A 67 15.81 24.23 -18.71
CA PRO A 67 15.50 25.64 -18.43
C PRO A 67 14.43 25.84 -17.37
N ASN A 68 13.62 24.80 -17.11
CA ASN A 68 12.67 24.74 -16.02
C ASN A 68 12.54 23.29 -15.51
N PRO A 69 12.17 23.06 -14.24
CA PRO A 69 12.07 21.72 -13.66
C PRO A 69 11.14 20.78 -14.42
N LYS A 70 9.98 21.23 -14.90
CA LYS A 70 9.00 20.41 -15.62
C LYS A 70 9.59 19.81 -16.88
N GLU A 71 10.30 20.59 -17.67
CA GLU A 71 10.95 20.12 -18.90
C GLU A 71 12.14 19.21 -18.62
N ALA A 72 12.95 19.56 -17.61
CA ALA A 72 14.10 18.75 -17.19
C ALA A 72 13.65 17.36 -16.73
N VAL A 73 12.66 17.27 -15.84
CA VAL A 73 12.07 16.00 -15.40
C VAL A 73 11.49 15.23 -16.57
N SER A 74 10.74 15.89 -17.49
CA SER A 74 10.16 15.21 -18.65
C SER A 74 11.23 14.59 -19.56
N ARG A 75 12.32 15.30 -19.80
CA ARG A 75 13.47 14.86 -20.62
C ARG A 75 14.17 13.67 -19.98
N LEU A 76 14.50 13.78 -18.68
CA LEU A 76 15.14 12.71 -17.93
C LEU A 76 14.25 11.48 -17.82
N PHE A 77 12.96 11.67 -17.54
CA PHE A 77 11.98 10.59 -17.42
C PHE A 77 11.82 9.79 -18.72
N LYS A 78 11.77 10.45 -19.87
CA LYS A 78 11.72 9.77 -21.19
C LYS A 78 12.91 8.84 -21.38
N ARG A 79 14.10 9.22 -20.90
CA ARG A 79 15.30 8.38 -20.95
C ARG A 79 15.21 7.23 -19.95
N ALA A 80 14.83 7.51 -18.71
CA ALA A 80 14.73 6.53 -17.64
C ALA A 80 13.72 5.41 -17.95
N VAL A 81 12.57 5.75 -18.54
CA VAL A 81 11.49 4.82 -18.86
C VAL A 81 11.88 3.73 -19.87
N ASN A 82 12.91 3.97 -20.67
CA ASN A 82 13.45 3.00 -21.62
C ASN A 82 14.50 2.06 -20.97
N LEU A 83 15.01 2.42 -19.79
CA LEU A 83 16.14 1.75 -19.14
C LEU A 83 15.77 1.09 -17.79
N ALA A 84 14.58 1.36 -17.27
CA ALA A 84 14.10 0.83 -15.98
C ALA A 84 12.60 0.49 -16.04
N ASP A 85 12.05 -0.16 -14.98
CA ASP A 85 10.62 -0.52 -14.90
C ASP A 85 9.73 0.73 -15.03
N PRO A 86 8.98 0.88 -16.16
CA PRO A 86 8.16 2.05 -16.39
C PRO A 86 7.11 2.28 -15.30
N LYS A 87 6.50 1.21 -14.78
CA LYS A 87 5.46 1.32 -13.76
C LYS A 87 6.03 1.84 -12.42
N LYS A 88 7.21 1.35 -12.02
CA LYS A 88 7.90 1.85 -10.83
C LYS A 88 8.23 3.34 -10.99
N LEU A 89 8.79 3.74 -12.12
CA LEU A 89 9.15 5.14 -12.41
C LEU A 89 7.93 6.08 -12.40
N TYR A 90 6.82 5.69 -13.01
CA TYR A 90 5.60 6.50 -12.97
C TYR A 90 5.06 6.67 -11.53
N LEU A 91 5.15 5.63 -10.69
CA LEU A 91 4.78 5.72 -9.27
C LEU A 91 5.73 6.64 -8.49
N VAL A 92 7.00 6.65 -8.84
CA VAL A 92 7.99 7.60 -8.29
C VAL A 92 7.62 9.04 -8.64
N LEU A 93 7.23 9.33 -9.90
CA LEU A 93 6.76 10.66 -10.28
C LEU A 93 5.53 11.09 -9.47
N VAL A 94 4.58 10.18 -9.28
CA VAL A 94 3.38 10.47 -8.46
C VAL A 94 3.78 10.81 -7.02
N ASP A 95 4.68 10.05 -6.41
CA ASP A 95 5.18 10.32 -5.06
C ASP A 95 5.93 11.66 -5.00
N MET A 96 6.81 11.92 -5.95
CA MET A 96 7.58 13.18 -6.06
C MET A 96 6.64 14.38 -6.20
N TYR A 97 5.69 14.37 -7.14
CA TYR A 97 4.75 15.47 -7.34
C TYR A 97 3.77 15.64 -6.17
N THR A 98 3.46 14.55 -5.45
CA THR A 98 2.66 14.63 -4.21
C THR A 98 3.43 15.37 -3.12
N ARG A 99 4.72 15.05 -2.91
CA ARG A 99 5.57 15.68 -1.90
C ARG A 99 5.90 17.15 -2.21
N THR A 100 5.97 17.47 -3.50
CA THR A 100 6.26 18.85 -3.96
C THR A 100 5.01 19.66 -4.29
N GLU A 101 3.83 19.13 -3.97
CA GLU A 101 2.51 19.78 -4.11
C GLU A 101 2.18 20.27 -5.54
N GLN A 102 2.76 19.64 -6.56
CA GLN A 102 2.55 19.98 -7.96
C GLN A 102 1.24 19.37 -8.48
N THR A 103 0.12 19.91 -8.04
CA THR A 103 -1.23 19.30 -8.18
C THR A 103 -1.67 19.07 -9.63
N GLU A 104 -1.37 20.00 -10.55
CA GLU A 104 -1.78 19.88 -11.96
C GLU A 104 -1.05 18.72 -12.66
N VAL A 105 0.29 18.72 -12.58
CA VAL A 105 1.13 17.67 -13.18
C VAL A 105 0.85 16.31 -12.56
N LEU A 106 0.59 16.28 -11.24
CA LEU A 106 0.19 15.08 -10.52
C LEU A 106 -1.12 14.50 -11.07
N GLN A 107 -2.15 15.35 -11.27
CA GLN A 107 -3.43 14.88 -11.82
C GLN A 107 -3.29 14.34 -13.24
N GLU A 108 -2.52 15.02 -14.09
CA GLU A 108 -2.22 14.54 -15.45
C GLU A 108 -1.50 13.18 -15.41
N THR A 109 -0.49 13.07 -14.55
CA THR A 109 0.27 11.83 -14.35
C THR A 109 -0.63 10.69 -13.85
N LEU A 110 -1.50 10.93 -12.88
CA LEU A 110 -2.45 9.93 -12.36
C LEU A 110 -3.42 9.44 -13.44
N LYS A 111 -3.97 10.34 -14.25
CA LYS A 111 -4.83 9.96 -15.39
C LYS A 111 -4.07 9.12 -16.42
N LEU A 112 -2.81 9.46 -16.69
CA LEU A 112 -1.96 8.76 -17.65
C LEU A 112 -1.61 7.34 -17.17
N ILE A 113 -1.22 7.18 -15.90
CA ILE A 113 -0.79 5.88 -15.37
C ILE A 113 -1.92 4.85 -15.31
N VAL A 114 -3.15 5.27 -14.97
CA VAL A 114 -4.30 4.34 -14.99
C VAL A 114 -4.69 3.93 -16.41
N LYS A 115 -4.49 4.79 -17.39
CA LYS A 115 -4.68 4.47 -18.81
C LYS A 115 -3.62 3.47 -19.30
N LYS A 116 -2.34 3.67 -18.89
CA LYS A 116 -1.20 2.85 -19.33
C LYS A 116 -1.14 1.49 -18.60
N PHE A 117 -1.46 1.46 -17.31
CA PHE A 117 -1.35 0.26 -16.46
C PHE A 117 -2.70 -0.18 -15.89
N ARG A 118 -3.72 -0.29 -16.74
CA ARG A 118 -5.13 -0.60 -16.39
C ARG A 118 -5.30 -1.84 -15.51
N SER A 119 -4.45 -2.85 -15.69
CA SER A 119 -4.52 -4.12 -14.94
C SER A 119 -3.76 -4.12 -13.61
N SER A 120 -3.20 -2.99 -13.19
CA SER A 120 -2.41 -2.86 -11.96
C SER A 120 -3.24 -2.32 -10.80
N CYS A 121 -3.54 -3.18 -9.83
CA CYS A 121 -4.22 -2.79 -8.59
C CYS A 121 -3.47 -1.68 -7.81
N LYS A 122 -2.12 -1.70 -7.82
CA LYS A 122 -1.30 -0.69 -7.14
C LYS A 122 -1.51 0.70 -7.73
N VAL A 123 -1.59 0.81 -9.05
CA VAL A 123 -1.79 2.09 -9.76
C VAL A 123 -3.17 2.68 -9.46
N TRP A 124 -4.23 1.86 -9.52
CA TRP A 124 -5.57 2.31 -9.15
C TRP A 124 -5.65 2.77 -7.69
N LEU A 125 -5.05 1.99 -6.78
CA LEU A 125 -5.03 2.34 -5.35
C LEU A 125 -4.31 3.68 -5.11
N THR A 126 -3.19 3.94 -5.81
CA THR A 126 -2.46 5.22 -5.71
C THR A 126 -3.34 6.40 -6.14
N TYR A 127 -4.11 6.26 -7.22
CA TYR A 127 -5.03 7.32 -7.65
C TYR A 127 -6.19 7.50 -6.67
N ILE A 128 -6.82 6.40 -6.24
CA ILE A 128 -7.92 6.45 -5.25
C ILE A 128 -7.43 7.12 -3.97
N ARG A 129 -6.24 6.74 -3.47
CA ARG A 129 -5.64 7.36 -2.27
C ARG A 129 -5.50 8.87 -2.40
N HIS A 130 -4.99 9.35 -3.54
CA HIS A 130 -4.87 10.78 -3.77
C HIS A 130 -6.21 11.52 -3.71
N VAL A 131 -7.28 10.92 -4.27
CA VAL A 131 -8.62 11.51 -4.29
C VAL A 131 -9.27 11.43 -2.90
N THR A 132 -9.09 10.31 -2.18
CA THR A 132 -9.58 10.14 -0.79
C THR A 132 -8.94 11.17 0.14
N LEU A 133 -7.62 11.39 0.05
CA LEU A 133 -6.91 12.40 0.87
C LEU A 133 -7.37 13.83 0.59
N LYS A 134 -7.91 14.11 -0.58
CA LYS A 134 -8.54 15.41 -0.91
C LYS A 134 -9.98 15.54 -0.37
N GLY A 135 -10.52 14.51 0.25
CA GLY A 135 -11.89 14.49 0.75
C GLY A 135 -12.97 14.33 -0.34
N ASP A 136 -12.59 14.03 -1.59
CA ASP A 136 -13.53 13.80 -2.69
C ASP A 136 -14.07 12.36 -2.66
N ALA A 137 -15.08 12.15 -1.84
CA ALA A 137 -15.75 10.87 -1.66
C ALA A 137 -16.39 10.33 -2.94
N GLU A 138 -17.00 11.20 -3.72
CA GLU A 138 -17.69 10.82 -4.96
C GLU A 138 -16.68 10.48 -6.07
N GLY A 139 -15.60 11.25 -6.17
CA GLY A 139 -14.48 10.94 -7.07
C GLY A 139 -13.82 9.61 -6.75
N SER A 140 -13.60 9.32 -5.46
CA SER A 140 -13.05 8.04 -4.98
C SER A 140 -13.95 6.86 -5.40
N ARG A 141 -15.28 6.98 -5.22
CA ARG A 141 -16.25 5.98 -5.63
C ARG A 141 -16.25 5.74 -7.14
N LYS A 142 -16.32 6.80 -7.95
CA LYS A 142 -16.26 6.70 -9.43
C LYS A 142 -14.97 6.05 -9.92
N LEU A 143 -13.83 6.36 -9.27
CA LEU A 143 -12.56 5.71 -9.59
C LEU A 143 -12.55 4.23 -9.23
N LEU A 144 -13.16 3.84 -8.10
CA LEU A 144 -13.29 2.45 -7.69
C LEU A 144 -14.13 1.64 -8.68
N ASP A 145 -15.25 2.19 -9.14
CA ASP A 145 -16.13 1.57 -10.15
C ASP A 145 -15.39 1.38 -11.49
N ARG A 146 -14.64 2.39 -11.92
CA ARG A 146 -13.79 2.29 -13.11
C ARG A 146 -12.67 1.28 -12.96
N ALA A 147 -12.07 1.20 -11.76
CA ALA A 147 -11.02 0.24 -11.46
C ALA A 147 -11.53 -1.21 -11.50
N THR A 148 -12.69 -1.48 -10.91
CA THR A 148 -13.32 -2.81 -10.94
C THR A 148 -13.73 -3.23 -12.35
N THR A 149 -14.19 -2.30 -13.19
CA THR A 149 -14.46 -2.58 -14.61
C THR A 149 -13.19 -2.90 -15.39
N SER A 150 -12.06 -2.26 -15.07
CA SER A 150 -10.80 -2.40 -15.80
C SER A 150 -9.92 -3.56 -15.34
N LEU A 151 -10.04 -3.94 -14.07
CA LEU A 151 -9.23 -4.99 -13.46
C LEU A 151 -9.83 -6.39 -13.69
N PRO A 152 -8.99 -7.43 -13.82
CA PRO A 152 -9.46 -8.83 -13.82
C PRO A 152 -10.21 -9.16 -12.51
N LYS A 153 -11.32 -9.93 -12.60
CA LYS A 153 -12.18 -10.32 -11.45
C LYS A 153 -11.39 -10.81 -10.23
N ARG A 154 -10.34 -11.62 -10.46
CA ARG A 154 -9.45 -12.14 -9.39
C ARG A 154 -8.76 -11.06 -8.54
N LYS A 155 -8.69 -9.82 -9.03
CA LYS A 155 -8.07 -8.69 -8.34
C LYS A 155 -9.09 -7.78 -7.63
N HIS A 156 -10.40 -7.96 -7.87
CA HIS A 156 -11.44 -7.08 -7.33
C HIS A 156 -11.45 -7.09 -5.81
N ILE A 157 -11.54 -8.27 -5.19
CA ILE A 157 -11.56 -8.39 -3.71
C ILE A 157 -10.31 -7.75 -3.11
N LYS A 158 -9.14 -8.01 -3.71
CA LYS A 158 -7.87 -7.41 -3.25
C LYS A 158 -7.89 -5.88 -3.33
N LEU A 159 -8.49 -5.29 -4.37
CA LEU A 159 -8.63 -3.85 -4.48
C LEU A 159 -9.61 -3.32 -3.44
N LEU A 160 -10.81 -3.92 -3.33
CA LEU A 160 -11.85 -3.51 -2.39
C LEU A 160 -11.35 -3.49 -0.95
N VAL A 161 -10.67 -4.56 -0.52
CA VAL A 161 -10.06 -4.65 0.82
C VAL A 161 -9.03 -3.54 1.03
N LYS A 162 -8.18 -3.27 0.03
CA LYS A 162 -7.17 -2.21 0.14
C LYS A 162 -7.78 -0.80 0.19
N VAL A 163 -8.87 -0.56 -0.53
CA VAL A 163 -9.59 0.72 -0.49
C VAL A 163 -10.35 0.86 0.83
N ALA A 164 -10.99 -0.20 1.34
CA ALA A 164 -11.59 -0.18 2.66
C ALA A 164 -10.58 0.13 3.77
N LEU A 165 -9.38 -0.48 3.69
CA LEU A 165 -8.26 -0.16 4.59
C LEU A 165 -7.80 1.28 4.48
N LEU A 166 -7.76 1.81 3.28
CA LEU A 166 -7.38 3.19 3.01
C LEU A 166 -8.39 4.16 3.64
N GLU A 167 -9.69 3.92 3.42
CA GLU A 167 -10.76 4.72 4.03
C GLU A 167 -10.71 4.68 5.56
N MET A 168 -10.47 3.51 6.17
CA MET A 168 -10.35 3.41 7.62
C MET A 168 -9.12 4.10 8.21
N LYS A 169 -8.03 4.25 7.45
CA LYS A 169 -6.77 4.83 7.93
C LYS A 169 -6.61 6.31 7.62
N GLU A 170 -6.99 6.72 6.45
CA GLU A 170 -6.64 8.01 5.87
C GLU A 170 -7.88 8.78 5.37
N GLY A 171 -9.04 8.14 5.29
CA GLY A 171 -10.31 8.71 4.83
C GLY A 171 -11.38 8.71 5.91
N ASP A 172 -12.59 8.25 5.55
CA ASP A 172 -13.73 8.10 6.45
C ASP A 172 -13.85 6.66 6.98
N PRO A 173 -13.60 6.40 8.28
CA PRO A 173 -13.67 5.07 8.87
C PRO A 173 -15.05 4.40 8.71
N GLU A 174 -16.17 5.14 8.73
CA GLU A 174 -17.52 4.58 8.57
C GLU A 174 -17.74 4.07 7.13
N ARG A 175 -17.19 4.77 6.13
CA ARG A 175 -17.17 4.28 4.75
C ARG A 175 -16.32 3.02 4.62
N GLY A 176 -15.15 2.98 5.25
CA GLY A 176 -14.30 1.80 5.29
C GLY A 176 -15.03 0.59 5.89
N ARG A 177 -15.76 0.78 7.00
CA ARG A 177 -16.62 -0.23 7.63
C ARG A 177 -17.70 -0.74 6.68
N THR A 178 -18.44 0.19 6.07
CA THR A 178 -19.50 -0.16 5.10
C THR A 178 -18.93 -1.02 3.95
N MET A 179 -17.74 -0.71 3.48
CA MET A 179 -17.07 -1.51 2.44
C MET A 179 -16.71 -2.90 2.94
N PHE A 180 -16.12 -3.04 4.15
CA PHE A 180 -15.82 -4.36 4.74
C PHE A 180 -17.09 -5.19 4.93
N GLU A 181 -18.18 -4.59 5.44
CA GLU A 181 -19.47 -5.26 5.59
C GLU A 181 -20.02 -5.75 4.24
N GLY A 182 -19.93 -4.94 3.20
CA GLY A 182 -20.31 -5.32 1.84
C GLY A 182 -19.48 -6.51 1.28
N ILE A 183 -18.17 -6.50 1.54
CA ILE A 183 -17.29 -7.60 1.13
C ILE A 183 -17.64 -8.88 1.90
N LEU A 184 -17.79 -8.81 3.23
CA LEU A 184 -18.06 -9.96 4.08
C LEU A 184 -19.47 -10.54 3.87
N ARG A 185 -20.45 -9.72 3.48
CA ARG A 185 -21.78 -10.20 3.07
C ARG A 185 -21.69 -11.15 1.87
N ASN A 186 -20.84 -10.81 0.89
CA ASN A 186 -20.66 -11.65 -0.31
C ASN A 186 -19.66 -12.79 -0.12
N TYR A 187 -18.72 -12.66 0.82
CA TYR A 187 -17.64 -13.61 1.06
C TYR A 187 -17.47 -13.91 2.57
N PRO A 188 -18.53 -14.45 3.24
CA PRO A 188 -18.52 -14.62 4.71
C PRO A 188 -17.45 -15.59 5.21
N LYS A 189 -17.05 -16.58 4.40
CA LYS A 189 -16.06 -17.60 4.77
C LYS A 189 -14.60 -17.17 4.58
N ARG A 190 -14.33 -15.92 4.18
CA ARG A 190 -12.98 -15.37 4.00
C ARG A 190 -12.40 -14.86 5.33
N THR A 191 -11.81 -15.78 6.10
CA THR A 191 -11.20 -15.49 7.42
C THR A 191 -10.07 -14.46 7.36
N ASP A 192 -9.34 -14.39 6.25
CA ASP A 192 -8.32 -13.38 6.02
C ASP A 192 -8.90 -11.95 5.99
N ILE A 193 -10.11 -11.76 5.44
CA ILE A 193 -10.79 -10.46 5.40
C ILE A 193 -11.31 -10.09 6.79
N TRP A 194 -11.92 -11.05 7.51
CA TRP A 194 -12.31 -10.88 8.91
C TRP A 194 -11.12 -10.43 9.75
N SER A 195 -9.98 -11.12 9.61
CA SER A 195 -8.75 -10.79 10.34
C SER A 195 -8.31 -9.35 10.10
N VAL A 196 -8.26 -8.92 8.83
CA VAL A 196 -7.86 -7.56 8.46
C VAL A 196 -8.83 -6.52 9.00
N TYR A 197 -10.14 -6.78 8.95
CA TYR A 197 -11.15 -5.85 9.47
C TYR A 197 -11.06 -5.72 10.99
N ILE A 198 -10.97 -6.84 11.71
CA ILE A 198 -10.79 -6.86 13.17
C ILE A 198 -9.50 -6.10 13.56
N ASP A 199 -8.39 -6.30 12.82
CA ASP A 199 -7.14 -5.56 13.07
C ASP A 199 -7.29 -4.04 12.94
N GLN A 200 -8.13 -3.57 12.03
CA GLN A 200 -8.38 -2.15 11.91
C GLN A 200 -9.27 -1.63 13.05
N GLU A 201 -10.32 -2.38 13.45
CA GLU A 201 -11.16 -1.99 14.58
C GLU A 201 -10.39 -1.99 15.91
N ILE A 202 -9.46 -2.94 16.10
CA ILE A 202 -8.55 -2.93 17.27
C ILE A 202 -7.72 -1.64 17.30
N LYS A 203 -7.25 -1.15 16.15
CA LYS A 203 -6.52 0.13 16.07
C LYS A 203 -7.39 1.35 16.35
N GLN A 204 -8.70 1.27 16.06
CA GLN A 204 -9.67 2.31 16.41
C GLN A 204 -10.05 2.28 17.90
N ASN A 205 -9.76 1.16 18.58
CA ASN A 205 -9.90 0.97 20.04
C ASN A 205 -11.33 1.21 20.56
N VAL A 206 -12.35 0.65 19.88
CA VAL A 206 -13.76 0.65 20.33
C VAL A 206 -14.16 -0.77 20.73
N PRO A 207 -14.07 -1.14 22.03
CA PRO A 207 -14.21 -2.53 22.50
C PRO A 207 -15.53 -3.20 22.10
N GLU A 208 -16.65 -2.47 22.14
CA GLU A 208 -17.98 -2.99 21.79
C GLU A 208 -18.02 -3.46 20.33
N ARG A 209 -17.46 -2.67 19.40
CA ARG A 209 -17.41 -3.01 17.98
C ARG A 209 -16.49 -4.20 17.72
N ILE A 210 -15.33 -4.24 18.38
CA ILE A 210 -14.36 -5.33 18.25
C ILE A 210 -14.97 -6.65 18.71
N ARG A 211 -15.63 -6.65 19.88
CA ARG A 211 -16.35 -7.81 20.39
C ARG A 211 -17.47 -8.27 19.48
N ALA A 212 -18.29 -7.34 19.00
CA ALA A 212 -19.36 -7.64 18.06
C ALA A 212 -18.85 -8.32 16.77
N LEU A 213 -17.68 -7.89 16.26
CA LEU A 213 -17.06 -8.52 15.10
C LEU A 213 -16.56 -9.93 15.41
N PHE A 214 -15.91 -10.14 16.55
CA PHE A 214 -15.46 -11.48 16.97
C PHE A 214 -16.66 -12.43 17.16
N GLU A 215 -17.71 -11.97 17.83
CA GLU A 215 -18.94 -12.77 18.04
C GLU A 215 -19.54 -13.18 16.68
N ARG A 216 -19.70 -12.23 15.75
CA ARG A 216 -20.21 -12.54 14.42
C ARG A 216 -19.33 -13.53 13.67
N ALA A 217 -18.00 -13.33 13.71
CA ALA A 217 -17.05 -14.20 13.02
C ALA A 217 -17.04 -15.63 13.61
N THR A 218 -17.20 -15.77 14.93
CA THR A 218 -17.24 -17.07 15.62
C THR A 218 -18.60 -17.77 15.55
N HIS A 219 -19.66 -17.10 15.09
CA HIS A 219 -20.96 -17.72 14.80
C HIS A 219 -21.06 -18.28 13.37
N LEU A 220 -20.06 -18.02 12.52
CA LEU A 220 -20.06 -18.55 11.16
C LEU A 220 -19.76 -20.04 11.13
N ASP A 221 -20.35 -20.74 10.16
CA ASP A 221 -20.00 -22.11 9.85
C ASP A 221 -18.71 -22.14 9.01
N LEU A 222 -17.58 -22.23 9.70
CA LEU A 222 -16.23 -22.26 9.14
C LEU A 222 -15.56 -23.61 9.47
N ASN A 223 -14.50 -23.93 8.73
CA ASN A 223 -13.69 -25.10 9.06
C ASN A 223 -12.96 -24.92 10.43
N ALA A 224 -12.64 -26.04 11.07
CA ALA A 224 -12.04 -26.10 12.40
C ALA A 224 -10.76 -25.27 12.52
N ARG A 225 -9.92 -25.23 11.46
CA ARG A 225 -8.68 -24.42 11.43
C ARG A 225 -8.98 -22.93 11.52
N SER A 226 -9.95 -22.46 10.77
CA SER A 226 -10.37 -21.04 10.76
C SER A 226 -11.01 -20.63 12.08
N MET A 227 -11.86 -21.49 12.65
CA MET A 227 -12.51 -21.25 13.94
C MET A 227 -11.47 -21.19 15.06
N LYS A 228 -10.54 -22.15 15.11
CA LYS A 228 -9.43 -22.15 16.08
C LYS A 228 -8.63 -20.85 15.99
N PHE A 229 -8.35 -20.37 14.78
CA PHE A 229 -7.65 -19.11 14.59
C PHE A 229 -8.44 -17.91 15.12
N LEU A 230 -9.74 -17.81 14.84
CA LEU A 230 -10.60 -16.72 15.31
C LEU A 230 -10.76 -16.72 16.84
N PHE A 231 -11.03 -17.87 17.48
CA PHE A 231 -11.13 -17.98 18.93
C PHE A 231 -9.80 -17.65 19.62
N LYS A 232 -8.67 -18.10 19.05
CA LYS A 232 -7.34 -17.75 19.58
C LYS A 232 -7.14 -16.24 19.58
N ARG A 233 -7.45 -15.55 18.46
CA ARG A 233 -7.32 -14.11 18.35
C ARG A 233 -8.27 -13.35 19.30
N TYR A 234 -9.50 -13.85 19.46
CA TYR A 234 -10.46 -13.25 20.38
C TYR A 234 -9.95 -13.36 21.82
N LEU A 235 -9.45 -14.52 22.21
CA LEU A 235 -8.85 -14.74 23.52
C LEU A 235 -7.62 -13.86 23.77
N GLU A 236 -6.74 -13.69 22.77
CA GLU A 236 -5.58 -12.80 22.82
C GLU A 236 -6.01 -11.34 23.01
N TYR A 237 -7.07 -10.91 22.31
CA TYR A 237 -7.63 -9.58 22.49
C TYR A 237 -8.15 -9.35 23.90
N GLU A 238 -9.02 -10.24 24.45
CA GLU A 238 -9.56 -10.10 25.82
C GLU A 238 -8.45 -10.20 26.88
N ARG A 239 -7.42 -11.00 26.65
CA ARG A 239 -6.22 -11.04 27.50
C ARG A 239 -5.50 -9.69 27.53
N SER A 240 -5.35 -9.04 26.39
CA SER A 240 -4.73 -7.71 26.31
C SER A 240 -5.54 -6.62 27.00
N GLN A 241 -6.86 -6.81 27.12
CA GLN A 241 -7.75 -5.92 27.86
C GLN A 241 -7.81 -6.23 29.37
N GLY A 242 -7.18 -7.32 29.83
CA GLY A 242 -7.20 -7.75 31.23
C GLY A 242 -8.56 -8.28 31.72
N ASN A 243 -9.49 -8.62 30.83
CA ASN A 243 -10.84 -9.04 31.15
C ASN A 243 -10.93 -10.55 31.34
N THR A 244 -10.80 -11.03 32.58
CA THR A 244 -10.81 -12.45 32.91
C THR A 244 -12.17 -13.13 32.70
N GLU A 245 -13.28 -12.42 32.94
CA GLU A 245 -14.63 -12.96 32.73
C GLU A 245 -14.87 -13.21 31.22
N ARG A 246 -14.49 -12.26 30.39
CA ARG A 246 -14.58 -12.41 28.93
C ARG A 246 -13.65 -13.50 28.40
N MET A 247 -12.47 -13.64 28.96
CA MET A 247 -11.58 -14.75 28.60
C MET A 247 -12.21 -16.11 28.89
N THR A 248 -12.90 -16.26 30.03
CA THR A 248 -13.64 -17.47 30.40
C THR A 248 -14.77 -17.71 29.41
N TYR A 249 -15.59 -16.71 29.14
CA TYR A 249 -16.66 -16.78 28.15
C TYR A 249 -16.15 -17.24 26.76
N VAL A 250 -15.06 -16.66 26.25
CA VAL A 250 -14.50 -17.05 24.95
C VAL A 250 -14.02 -18.51 24.94
N LYS A 251 -13.46 -19.00 26.05
CA LYS A 251 -13.06 -20.42 26.19
C LYS A 251 -14.27 -21.36 26.17
N GLU A 252 -15.33 -21.02 26.91
CA GLU A 252 -16.58 -21.79 26.95
C GLU A 252 -17.20 -21.88 25.54
N ARG A 253 -17.29 -20.75 24.82
CA ARG A 253 -17.77 -20.73 23.43
C ARG A 253 -16.92 -21.59 22.50
N ALA A 254 -15.61 -21.59 22.69
CA ALA A 254 -14.70 -22.43 21.89
C ALA A 254 -14.92 -23.93 22.21
N MET A 255 -15.18 -24.29 23.46
CA MET A 255 -15.51 -25.68 23.85
C MET A 255 -16.84 -26.12 23.28
N GLU A 256 -17.89 -25.31 23.40
CA GLU A 256 -19.20 -25.58 22.77
C GLU A 256 -19.10 -25.82 21.24
N TYR A 257 -18.24 -25.03 20.56
CA TYR A 257 -18.00 -25.26 19.14
C TYR A 257 -17.36 -26.64 18.90
N VAL A 258 -16.36 -27.03 19.68
CA VAL A 258 -15.69 -28.35 19.54
C VAL A 258 -16.66 -29.48 19.80
N GLU A 259 -17.47 -29.40 20.88
CA GLU A 259 -18.48 -30.42 21.20
C GLU A 259 -19.50 -30.58 20.07
N ARG A 260 -19.99 -29.49 19.50
CA ARG A 260 -20.91 -29.52 18.36
C ARG A 260 -20.29 -30.20 17.14
N MET A 261 -19.01 -29.92 16.84
CA MET A 261 -18.32 -30.56 15.73
C MET A 261 -18.08 -32.05 15.95
N LEU A 262 -17.82 -32.47 17.19
CA LEU A 262 -17.67 -33.91 17.52
C LEU A 262 -19.00 -34.67 17.39
N ASN A 263 -20.11 -34.08 17.84
CA ASN A 263 -21.43 -34.68 17.71
C ASN A 263 -21.86 -34.82 16.25
N ASN A 264 -21.65 -33.80 15.42
CA ASN A 264 -21.98 -33.87 13.98
C ASN A 264 -21.16 -34.93 13.21
N ASN A 265 -19.90 -35.19 13.65
CA ASN A 265 -19.08 -36.25 13.01
C ASN A 265 -19.44 -37.67 13.48
N ASN A 266 -20.20 -37.82 14.56
CA ASN A 266 -20.66 -39.13 15.06
C ASN A 266 -22.04 -39.55 14.45
N ASP A 267 -22.74 -38.62 13.82
CA ASP A 267 -24.04 -38.81 13.18
C ASP A 267 -23.93 -39.09 11.65
N GLU A 268 -22.73 -39.02 11.08
CA GLU A 268 -22.37 -39.44 9.71
C GLU A 268 -21.68 -40.82 9.73
#